data_7bdc8661aff9983f36aa220081c0bd46
#
_entry.id   7bdc8661aff9983f36aa220081c0bd46
#
_cell.length_a   1.000
_cell.length_b   1.000
_cell.length_c   1.000
_cell.angle_alpha   90.00
_cell.angle_beta   90.00
_cell.angle_gamma   90.00
#
_symmetry.space_group_name_H-M   'P 1'
#
loop_
_entity.id
_entity.type
_entity.pdbx_description
1 polymer ?
#
loop_
_entity_poly.entity_id
_entity_poly.type
_entity_poly.pdbx_seq_one_letter_code
_entity_poly.pdbx_strand_id
1 'polypeptide(L)'
;MAGHASWVLAIRFVWLQACLAFMMSSFSRLAVSSKMLATFAWVALLSSCAMATSVAPPVKGNPQLKKDHYVSYDNEKFGYRKWLPKSTAHQDPAIVIIGVHGISGHAGDYDNLAHYLLKHRQDVALYAAETRGQGMDPKECRRGDVRRVEQWYKDLVVFTELVRQEHPKSKIVWFGESMGSLIVMHGYQNARREQRPHAMAISSPIIEVDSELPTWKLLAAKCAAILFPKARISLESLSDGRRPMVTKEDIHEQQAAKNPWYIRRYTLRLLVGLGDLAQSMDQMAPAVSCPVLVLHGGKDFFTQEDKVNDFCKSFNQSIDKTHHYYPGSYHLLMYDHQRVQIFSDISSWLNKMGDHQRSSK
;
A
#
# COMPACT_ATOMS: atom_id res chain seq x y z
N MET A 1 -33.90 -14.31 12.35
CA MET A 1 -34.18 -13.62 11.07
C MET A 1 -32.91 -13.20 10.28
N ALA A 2 -31.79 -13.93 10.45
CA ALA A 2 -30.51 -13.60 9.78
C ALA A 2 -30.15 -14.52 8.58
N GLY A 3 -31.01 -15.48 8.23
CA GLY A 3 -30.72 -16.46 7.20
C GLY A 3 -31.10 -16.09 5.76
N HIS A 4 -32.03 -15.15 5.56
CA HIS A 4 -32.53 -14.82 4.22
C HIS A 4 -31.65 -13.90 3.38
N ALA A 5 -30.85 -13.03 4.02
CA ALA A 5 -29.97 -12.11 3.29
C ALA A 5 -28.76 -12.81 2.62
N SER A 6 -28.28 -13.89 3.21
CA SER A 6 -27.13 -14.65 2.69
C SER A 6 -27.45 -15.43 1.40
N TRP A 7 -28.66 -15.98 1.30
CA TRP A 7 -29.09 -16.75 0.11
C TRP A 7 -29.38 -15.86 -1.11
N VAL A 8 -29.87 -14.66 -0.90
CA VAL A 8 -30.13 -13.70 -1.98
C VAL A 8 -28.81 -13.22 -2.61
N LEU A 9 -27.76 -13.05 -1.80
CA LEU A 9 -26.42 -12.69 -2.29
C LEU A 9 -25.75 -13.85 -3.04
N ALA A 10 -25.88 -15.07 -2.55
CA ALA A 10 -25.36 -16.26 -3.22
C ALA A 10 -26.06 -16.53 -4.57
N ILE A 11 -27.39 -16.39 -4.62
CA ILE A 11 -28.15 -16.54 -5.86
C ILE A 11 -27.79 -15.43 -6.86
N ARG A 12 -27.58 -14.19 -6.43
CA ARG A 12 -27.14 -13.10 -7.31
C ARG A 12 -25.72 -13.34 -7.85
N PHE A 13 -24.84 -13.94 -7.08
CA PHE A 13 -23.48 -14.26 -7.50
C PHE A 13 -23.44 -15.39 -8.53
N VAL A 14 -24.23 -16.45 -8.32
CA VAL A 14 -24.42 -17.56 -9.29
C VAL A 14 -25.09 -17.05 -10.57
N TRP A 15 -26.07 -16.15 -10.47
CA TRP A 15 -26.69 -15.50 -11.62
C TRP A 15 -25.72 -14.59 -12.36
N LEU A 16 -24.84 -13.88 -11.66
CA LEU A 16 -23.81 -13.03 -12.27
C LEU A 16 -22.77 -13.88 -13.02
N GLN A 17 -22.34 -15.01 -12.43
CA GLN A 17 -21.47 -15.98 -13.11
C GLN A 17 -22.18 -16.63 -14.31
N ALA A 18 -23.45 -17.00 -14.15
CA ALA A 18 -24.25 -17.55 -15.25
C ALA A 18 -24.51 -16.50 -16.35
N CYS A 19 -24.79 -15.24 -16.00
CA CYS A 19 -24.94 -14.16 -16.96
C CYS A 19 -23.59 -13.80 -17.64
N LEU A 20 -22.46 -13.82 -16.91
CA LEU A 20 -21.13 -13.67 -17.48
C LEU A 20 -20.77 -14.84 -18.40
N ALA A 21 -21.03 -16.06 -17.99
CA ALA A 21 -20.84 -17.26 -18.82
C ALA A 21 -21.77 -17.27 -20.05
N PHE A 22 -23.02 -16.85 -19.88
CA PHE A 22 -23.97 -16.74 -20.99
C PHE A 22 -23.60 -15.60 -21.97
N MET A 23 -23.19 -14.43 -21.46
CA MET A 23 -22.62 -13.38 -22.30
C MET A 23 -21.37 -13.87 -23.02
N MET A 24 -20.48 -14.62 -22.36
CA MET A 24 -19.27 -15.15 -22.99
C MET A 24 -19.55 -16.18 -24.09
N SER A 25 -20.57 -17.05 -23.93
CA SER A 25 -20.98 -18.01 -24.95
C SER A 25 -21.70 -17.35 -26.15
N SER A 26 -22.33 -16.20 -25.91
CA SER A 26 -23.07 -15.45 -26.95
C SER A 26 -22.18 -14.48 -27.74
N PHE A 27 -21.04 -14.01 -27.16
CA PHE A 27 -20.11 -13.11 -27.84
C PHE A 27 -19.32 -13.77 -28.98
N SER A 28 -19.25 -15.11 -29.04
CA SER A 28 -18.56 -15.79 -30.13
C SER A 28 -19.35 -15.83 -31.43
N ARG A 29 -20.60 -15.36 -31.47
CA ARG A 29 -21.49 -15.48 -32.64
C ARG A 29 -22.42 -14.32 -32.99
N LEU A 30 -22.32 -13.16 -32.35
CA LEU A 30 -23.21 -12.04 -32.65
C LEU A 30 -22.41 -10.74 -32.83
N ALA A 31 -22.53 -10.15 -33.99
CA ALA A 31 -22.16 -8.76 -34.27
C ALA A 31 -22.94 -7.85 -33.29
N VAL A 32 -22.24 -7.30 -32.30
CA VAL A 32 -22.83 -6.36 -31.34
C VAL A 32 -23.31 -5.14 -32.09
N SER A 33 -24.60 -4.90 -32.11
CA SER A 33 -25.16 -3.73 -32.79
C SER A 33 -24.64 -2.47 -32.11
N SER A 34 -24.32 -1.44 -32.89
CA SER A 34 -23.84 -0.13 -32.39
C SER A 34 -24.77 0.50 -31.35
N LYS A 35 -26.06 0.11 -31.33
CA LYS A 35 -27.06 0.53 -30.34
C LYS A 35 -26.78 -0.04 -28.92
N MET A 36 -26.30 -1.29 -28.79
CA MET A 36 -25.97 -1.87 -27.50
C MET A 36 -24.72 -1.21 -26.90
N LEU A 37 -23.69 -0.96 -27.71
CA LEU A 37 -22.50 -0.20 -27.27
C LEU A 37 -22.86 1.22 -26.82
N ALA A 38 -23.76 1.90 -27.56
CA ALA A 38 -24.25 3.22 -27.17
C ALA A 38 -25.02 3.20 -25.83
N THR A 39 -25.85 2.17 -25.59
CA THR A 39 -26.62 2.05 -24.32
C THR A 39 -25.68 1.80 -23.14
N PHE A 40 -24.64 0.97 -23.29
CA PHE A 40 -23.63 0.77 -22.24
C PHE A 40 -22.79 2.03 -21.98
N ALA A 41 -22.43 2.77 -23.02
CA ALA A 41 -21.72 4.05 -22.90
C ALA A 41 -22.59 5.11 -22.19
N TRP A 42 -23.90 5.17 -22.48
CA TRP A 42 -24.84 6.06 -21.81
C TRP A 42 -25.06 5.72 -20.34
N VAL A 43 -25.19 4.44 -19.99
CA VAL A 43 -25.30 3.99 -18.61
C VAL A 43 -24.02 4.29 -17.81
N ALA A 44 -22.85 4.10 -18.42
CA ALA A 44 -21.57 4.45 -17.82
C ALA A 44 -21.40 5.97 -17.62
N LEU A 45 -21.82 6.78 -18.59
CA LEU A 45 -21.82 8.25 -18.52
C LEU A 45 -22.79 8.78 -17.45
N LEU A 46 -24.01 8.24 -17.38
CA LEU A 46 -25.01 8.63 -16.38
C LEU A 46 -24.58 8.21 -14.97
N SER A 47 -23.93 7.05 -14.81
CA SER A 47 -23.36 6.61 -13.52
C SER A 47 -22.19 7.49 -13.07
N SER A 48 -21.36 7.97 -14.01
CA SER A 48 -20.28 8.91 -13.71
C SER A 48 -20.80 10.29 -13.26
N CYS A 49 -21.86 10.80 -13.88
CA CYS A 49 -22.49 12.05 -13.45
C CYS A 49 -23.22 11.93 -12.09
N ALA A 50 -23.84 10.79 -11.80
CA ALA A 50 -24.50 10.57 -10.50
C ALA A 50 -23.53 10.42 -9.32
N MET A 51 -22.28 10.00 -9.56
CA MET A 51 -21.25 9.95 -8.52
C MET A 51 -20.60 11.30 -8.22
N ALA A 52 -20.75 12.30 -9.08
CA ALA A 52 -20.16 13.62 -8.89
C ALA A 52 -20.91 14.51 -7.88
N THR A 53 -22.11 14.13 -7.45
CA THR A 53 -23.04 15.05 -6.76
C THR A 53 -23.21 14.91 -5.27
N SER A 54 -22.39 14.10 -4.57
CA SER A 54 -22.44 14.10 -3.09
C SER A 54 -21.04 14.04 -2.46
N VAL A 55 -20.19 14.96 -2.83
CA VAL A 55 -19.00 15.26 -2.03
C VAL A 55 -19.45 16.24 -0.96
N ALA A 56 -19.74 15.76 0.25
CA ALA A 56 -19.78 16.63 1.41
C ALA A 56 -18.51 17.49 1.41
N PRO A 57 -18.59 18.80 1.69
CA PRO A 57 -17.41 19.66 1.71
C PRO A 57 -16.36 18.99 2.62
N PRO A 58 -15.07 19.07 2.27
CA PRO A 58 -14.02 18.47 3.08
C PRO A 58 -14.12 19.08 4.48
N VAL A 59 -14.44 18.24 5.46
CA VAL A 59 -14.35 18.66 6.86
C VAL A 59 -12.88 19.03 7.06
N LYS A 60 -12.64 20.32 7.36
CA LYS A 60 -11.30 20.80 7.65
C LYS A 60 -10.94 20.24 9.02
N GLY A 61 -10.25 19.10 9.06
CA GLY A 61 -9.80 18.47 10.29
C GLY A 61 -8.78 19.34 11.01
N ASN A 62 -8.60 19.06 12.28
CA ASN A 62 -7.52 19.62 13.09
C ASN A 62 -6.50 18.51 13.38
N PRO A 63 -5.51 18.27 12.50
CA PRO A 63 -4.52 17.23 12.68
C PRO A 63 -3.72 17.42 13.96
N GLN A 64 -3.55 16.34 14.74
CA GLN A 64 -2.82 16.35 15.99
C GLN A 64 -2.14 15.00 16.22
N LEU A 65 -0.92 15.02 16.76
CA LEU A 65 -0.26 13.83 17.28
C LEU A 65 -0.57 13.71 18.78
N LYS A 66 -1.14 12.59 19.20
CA LYS A 66 -1.41 12.23 20.60
C LYS A 66 -0.47 11.10 21.01
N LYS A 67 -0.55 10.69 22.28
CA LYS A 67 0.37 9.68 22.83
C LYS A 67 0.28 8.31 22.11
N ASP A 68 -0.90 7.90 21.70
CA ASP A 68 -1.23 6.57 21.19
C ASP A 68 -1.92 6.58 19.81
N HIS A 69 -2.32 7.76 19.34
CA HIS A 69 -2.98 7.92 18.05
C HIS A 69 -2.68 9.29 17.44
N TYR A 70 -2.89 9.42 16.14
CA TYR A 70 -2.95 10.71 15.48
C TYR A 70 -4.36 10.99 14.92
N VAL A 71 -4.68 12.25 14.80
CA VAL A 71 -5.90 12.75 14.16
C VAL A 71 -5.53 13.18 12.75
N SER A 72 -6.19 12.61 11.74
CA SER A 72 -5.92 12.92 10.34
C SER A 72 -6.70 14.14 9.85
N TYR A 73 -6.53 14.50 8.57
CA TYR A 73 -7.11 15.68 7.92
C TYR A 73 -8.64 15.75 7.99
N ASP A 74 -9.31 14.63 8.18
CA ASP A 74 -10.78 14.48 8.23
C ASP A 74 -11.30 14.12 9.64
N ASN A 75 -10.51 14.37 10.68
CA ASN A 75 -10.77 14.06 12.08
C ASN A 75 -10.86 12.55 12.40
N GLU A 76 -10.50 11.67 11.45
CA GLU A 76 -10.35 10.25 11.75
C GLU A 76 -9.12 10.03 12.61
N LYS A 77 -9.21 9.07 13.52
CA LYS A 77 -8.13 8.71 14.45
C LYS A 77 -7.53 7.38 14.02
N PHE A 78 -6.20 7.31 14.02
CA PHE A 78 -5.47 6.08 13.73
C PHE A 78 -4.40 5.89 14.78
N GLY A 79 -4.22 4.66 15.26
CA GLY A 79 -3.11 4.29 16.12
C GLY A 79 -1.78 4.45 15.38
N TYR A 80 -0.71 4.55 16.13
CA TYR A 80 0.66 4.46 15.60
C TYR A 80 1.58 3.87 16.65
N ARG A 81 2.73 3.39 16.21
CA ARG A 81 3.85 2.99 17.06
C ARG A 81 5.05 3.87 16.80
N LYS A 82 5.88 4.03 17.82
CA LYS A 82 7.15 4.74 17.72
C LYS A 82 8.24 4.01 18.49
N TRP A 83 9.40 3.96 17.89
CA TRP A 83 10.62 3.41 18.47
C TRP A 83 11.69 4.50 18.42
N LEU A 84 12.11 4.93 19.60
CA LEU A 84 13.03 6.05 19.79
C LEU A 84 14.35 5.55 20.34
N PRO A 85 15.49 6.10 19.91
CA PRO A 85 16.80 5.78 20.49
C PRO A 85 16.89 6.27 21.95
N LYS A 86 17.62 5.53 22.79
CA LYS A 86 17.74 5.84 24.23
C LYS A 86 18.42 7.18 24.49
N SER A 87 19.27 7.65 23.57
CA SER A 87 20.12 8.85 23.73
C SER A 87 19.41 10.17 23.45
N THR A 88 18.14 10.16 23.01
CA THR A 88 17.47 11.39 22.54
C THR A 88 16.78 12.21 23.62
N ALA A 89 17.13 12.09 24.86
CA ALA A 89 16.54 12.91 25.93
C ALA A 89 16.65 14.43 25.69
N HIS A 90 17.57 14.87 24.77
CA HIS A 90 17.77 16.29 24.44
C HIS A 90 18.15 16.62 22.98
N GLN A 91 18.15 15.63 22.06
CA GLN A 91 18.48 15.89 20.65
C GLN A 91 17.55 15.09 19.72
N ASP A 92 17.12 15.75 18.63
CA ASP A 92 16.39 15.07 17.57
C ASP A 92 17.25 13.94 16.97
N PRO A 93 16.66 12.79 16.61
CA PRO A 93 17.36 11.80 15.81
C PRO A 93 17.75 12.41 14.46
N ALA A 94 18.90 12.04 13.90
CA ALA A 94 19.30 12.54 12.60
C ALA A 94 18.32 12.14 11.50
N ILE A 95 17.74 10.93 11.64
CA ILE A 95 16.81 10.33 10.68
C ILE A 95 15.56 9.84 11.41
N VAL A 96 14.40 10.14 10.85
CA VAL A 96 13.12 9.55 11.23
C VAL A 96 12.54 8.77 10.06
N ILE A 97 12.35 7.47 10.25
CA ILE A 97 11.67 6.61 9.29
C ILE A 97 10.18 6.64 9.56
N ILE A 98 9.37 6.81 8.53
CA ILE A 98 7.91 6.65 8.57
C ILE A 98 7.56 5.40 7.80
N GLY A 99 7.18 4.35 8.52
CA GLY A 99 6.81 3.05 7.97
C GLY A 99 5.34 3.01 7.54
N VAL A 100 5.10 2.46 6.35
CA VAL A 100 3.77 2.19 5.77
C VAL A 100 3.68 0.71 5.44
N HIS A 101 2.89 -0.01 6.22
CA HIS A 101 2.78 -1.48 6.15
C HIS A 101 2.01 -1.98 4.92
N GLY A 102 2.12 -3.27 4.64
CA GLY A 102 1.44 -3.97 3.56
C GLY A 102 -0.06 -4.20 3.81
N ILE A 103 -0.70 -4.86 2.84
CA ILE A 103 -2.10 -5.29 2.96
C ILE A 103 -2.26 -6.28 4.11
N SER A 104 -3.35 -6.21 4.87
CA SER A 104 -3.57 -6.97 6.12
C SER A 104 -2.58 -6.69 7.25
N GLY A 105 -1.57 -5.85 7.02
CA GLY A 105 -0.56 -5.52 7.99
C GLY A 105 -1.03 -4.50 9.04
N HIS A 106 -0.13 -4.14 9.93
CA HIS A 106 -0.33 -3.14 10.97
C HIS A 106 1.00 -2.45 11.33
N ALA A 107 0.95 -1.39 12.11
CA ALA A 107 2.15 -0.63 12.51
C ALA A 107 3.25 -1.50 13.16
N GLY A 108 2.86 -2.58 13.84
CA GLY A 108 3.79 -3.52 14.48
C GLY A 108 4.63 -4.37 13.52
N ASP A 109 4.34 -4.39 12.23
CA ASP A 109 5.14 -5.12 11.24
C ASP A 109 6.58 -4.57 11.15
N TYR A 110 6.78 -3.34 11.63
CA TYR A 110 8.09 -2.70 11.71
C TYR A 110 8.87 -3.02 13.00
N ASP A 111 8.32 -3.80 13.95
CA ASP A 111 8.97 -4.12 15.22
C ASP A 111 10.38 -4.71 15.01
N ASN A 112 10.53 -5.68 14.09
CA ASN A 112 11.80 -6.35 13.84
C ASN A 112 12.88 -5.37 13.33
N LEU A 113 12.54 -4.54 12.34
CA LEU A 113 13.45 -3.55 11.79
C LEU A 113 13.80 -2.48 12.84
N ALA A 114 12.80 -1.99 13.56
CA ALA A 114 12.98 -0.96 14.58
C ALA A 114 13.92 -1.43 15.71
N HIS A 115 13.71 -2.62 16.24
CA HIS A 115 14.57 -3.19 17.26
C HIS A 115 16.01 -3.41 16.76
N TYR A 116 16.17 -3.86 15.52
CA TYR A 116 17.49 -3.98 14.91
C TYR A 116 18.18 -2.61 14.81
N LEU A 117 17.50 -1.60 14.26
CA LEU A 117 18.06 -0.26 14.10
C LEU A 117 18.43 0.35 15.47
N LEU A 118 17.54 0.30 16.46
CA LEU A 118 17.82 0.84 17.80
C LEU A 118 18.95 0.13 18.53
N LYS A 119 19.20 -1.14 18.23
CA LYS A 119 20.35 -1.88 18.76
C LYS A 119 21.66 -1.40 18.19
N HIS A 120 21.68 -1.03 16.91
CA HIS A 120 22.90 -0.73 16.15
C HIS A 120 23.11 0.77 15.88
N ARG A 121 22.07 1.62 16.10
CA ARG A 121 22.09 3.05 15.81
C ARG A 121 21.41 3.85 16.93
N GLN A 122 22.00 5.00 17.26
CA GLN A 122 21.42 5.93 18.24
C GLN A 122 20.91 7.23 17.58
N ASP A 123 20.97 7.30 16.24
CA ASP A 123 20.63 8.47 15.45
C ASP A 123 19.37 8.29 14.61
N VAL A 124 18.69 7.13 14.73
CA VAL A 124 17.50 6.79 13.95
C VAL A 124 16.30 6.57 14.87
N ALA A 125 15.17 7.18 14.54
CA ALA A 125 13.87 6.82 15.08
C ALA A 125 12.99 6.21 13.99
N LEU A 126 12.03 5.37 14.39
CA LEU A 126 11.03 4.81 13.47
C LEU A 126 9.63 5.09 14.01
N TYR A 127 8.74 5.54 13.15
CA TYR A 127 7.31 5.72 13.37
C TYR A 127 6.55 4.90 12.34
N ALA A 128 5.51 4.21 12.73
CA ALA A 128 4.61 3.53 11.79
C ALA A 128 3.16 3.75 12.22
N ALA A 129 2.33 4.19 11.29
CA ALA A 129 0.92 4.44 11.54
C ALA A 129 0.06 3.27 11.04
N GLU A 130 -1.10 3.09 11.67
CA GLU A 130 -2.15 2.21 11.16
C GLU A 130 -2.73 2.81 9.88
N THR A 131 -2.78 2.01 8.81
CA THR A 131 -3.30 2.44 7.52
C THR A 131 -4.82 2.32 7.49
N ARG A 132 -5.49 3.37 7.03
CA ARG A 132 -6.96 3.40 6.87
C ARG A 132 -7.48 2.16 6.13
N GLY A 133 -8.46 1.48 6.72
CA GLY A 133 -9.07 0.28 6.16
C GLY A 133 -8.22 -0.98 6.28
N GLN A 134 -7.09 -0.92 6.98
CA GLN A 134 -6.21 -2.06 7.20
C GLN A 134 -6.11 -2.40 8.70
N GLY A 135 -5.52 -3.53 8.99
CA GLY A 135 -5.08 -3.97 10.31
C GLY A 135 -5.94 -3.51 11.47
N MET A 136 -5.36 -2.66 12.29
CA MET A 136 -5.98 -2.11 13.49
C MET A 136 -6.78 -0.82 13.24
N ASP A 137 -7.31 -0.61 12.01
CA ASP A 137 -8.24 0.50 11.79
C ASP A 137 -9.34 0.49 12.87
N PRO A 138 -9.54 1.59 13.63
CA PRO A 138 -10.50 1.62 14.73
C PRO A 138 -11.95 1.41 14.27
N LYS A 139 -12.25 1.67 13.00
CA LYS A 139 -13.56 1.36 12.40
C LYS A 139 -13.57 -0.05 11.81
N GLU A 140 -13.99 -1.04 12.57
CA GLU A 140 -14.01 -2.45 12.13
C GLU A 140 -14.76 -2.66 10.83
N CYS A 141 -15.89 -1.97 10.62
CA CYS A 141 -16.69 -2.08 9.39
C CYS A 141 -15.93 -1.61 8.14
N ARG A 142 -14.86 -0.81 8.32
CA ARG A 142 -14.00 -0.31 7.24
C ARG A 142 -12.83 -1.24 6.93
N ARG A 143 -12.46 -2.16 7.82
CA ARG A 143 -11.35 -3.09 7.57
C ARG A 143 -11.57 -3.88 6.29
N GLY A 144 -10.57 -3.90 5.41
CA GLY A 144 -10.64 -4.46 4.06
C GLY A 144 -11.35 -3.54 3.04
N ASP A 145 -11.51 -2.24 3.37
CA ASP A 145 -12.16 -1.26 2.51
C ASP A 145 -11.48 0.11 2.59
N VAL A 146 -11.39 0.79 1.49
CA VAL A 146 -11.07 2.21 1.40
C VAL A 146 -12.00 2.85 0.37
N ARG A 147 -12.56 4.01 0.71
CA ARG A 147 -13.49 4.67 -0.21
C ARG A 147 -12.77 5.18 -1.46
N ARG A 148 -11.59 5.76 -1.28
CA ARG A 148 -10.69 6.24 -2.33
C ARG A 148 -9.25 6.12 -1.85
N VAL A 149 -8.37 5.62 -2.70
CA VAL A 149 -6.95 5.38 -2.38
C VAL A 149 -6.19 6.67 -2.04
N GLU A 150 -6.64 7.83 -2.54
CA GLU A 150 -6.06 9.14 -2.21
C GLU A 150 -6.18 9.50 -0.73
N GLN A 151 -7.06 8.83 0.03
CA GLN A 151 -7.15 9.01 1.48
C GLN A 151 -5.85 8.53 2.15
N TRP A 152 -5.23 7.47 1.65
CA TRP A 152 -3.95 6.97 2.15
C TRP A 152 -2.82 7.98 1.99
N TYR A 153 -2.75 8.66 0.83
CA TYR A 153 -1.71 9.68 0.59
C TYR A 153 -1.87 10.86 1.53
N LYS A 154 -3.11 11.30 1.75
CA LYS A 154 -3.41 12.40 2.67
C LYS A 154 -3.09 12.03 4.11
N ASP A 155 -3.44 10.80 4.53
CA ASP A 155 -3.12 10.29 5.87
C ASP A 155 -1.60 10.23 6.07
N LEU A 156 -0.83 9.73 5.08
CA LEU A 156 0.62 9.67 5.13
C LEU A 156 1.24 11.06 5.24
N VAL A 157 0.81 12.01 4.41
CA VAL A 157 1.32 13.39 4.43
C VAL A 157 1.02 14.05 5.77
N VAL A 158 -0.20 13.91 6.28
CA VAL A 158 -0.58 14.48 7.59
C VAL A 158 0.24 13.87 8.71
N PHE A 159 0.37 12.55 8.76
CA PHE A 159 1.18 11.89 9.77
C PHE A 159 2.65 12.31 9.69
N THR A 160 3.19 12.43 8.48
CA THR A 160 4.56 12.92 8.25
C THR A 160 4.76 14.33 8.82
N GLU A 161 3.84 15.25 8.55
CA GLU A 161 3.94 16.62 9.04
C GLU A 161 3.85 16.68 10.57
N LEU A 162 3.01 15.86 11.19
CA LEU A 162 2.91 15.78 12.66
C LEU A 162 4.20 15.26 13.28
N VAL A 163 4.80 14.23 12.68
CA VAL A 163 6.09 13.68 13.15
C VAL A 163 7.23 14.68 12.89
N ARG A 164 7.19 15.42 11.78
CA ARG A 164 8.17 16.49 11.48
C ARG A 164 8.14 17.62 12.51
N GLN A 165 6.94 17.94 13.03
CA GLN A 165 6.82 18.93 14.13
C GLN A 165 7.45 18.42 15.42
N GLU A 166 7.40 17.12 15.72
CA GLU A 166 8.10 16.53 16.87
C GLU A 166 9.63 16.48 16.68
N HIS A 167 10.10 16.36 15.42
CA HIS A 167 11.50 16.20 15.05
C HIS A 167 11.91 17.17 13.93
N PRO A 168 11.91 18.49 14.19
CA PRO A 168 12.09 19.51 13.15
C PRO A 168 13.47 19.51 12.49
N LYS A 169 14.47 18.91 13.11
CA LYS A 169 15.85 18.82 12.56
C LYS A 169 16.14 17.49 11.87
N SER A 170 15.21 16.54 11.92
CA SER A 170 15.41 15.20 11.39
C SER A 170 15.16 15.12 9.89
N LYS A 171 15.94 14.30 9.19
CA LYS A 171 15.62 13.89 7.83
C LYS A 171 14.51 12.83 7.87
N ILE A 172 13.45 13.05 7.13
CA ILE A 172 12.33 12.10 7.03
C ILE A 172 12.59 11.12 5.89
N VAL A 173 12.44 9.84 6.17
CA VAL A 173 12.48 8.74 5.20
C VAL A 173 11.12 8.06 5.19
N TRP A 174 10.47 7.94 4.03
CA TRP A 174 9.31 7.07 3.90
C TRP A 174 9.76 5.65 3.56
N PHE A 175 9.23 4.67 4.29
CA PHE A 175 9.50 3.27 4.07
C PHE A 175 8.17 2.55 3.81
N GLY A 176 7.95 2.09 2.57
CA GLY A 176 6.75 1.36 2.19
C GLY A 176 7.03 -0.11 1.89
N GLU A 177 6.26 -1.01 2.47
CA GLU A 177 6.31 -2.45 2.20
C GLU A 177 5.06 -2.90 1.44
N SER A 178 5.22 -3.62 0.33
CA SER A 178 4.11 -4.17 -0.45
C SER A 178 3.09 -3.09 -0.84
N MET A 179 1.83 -3.17 -0.39
CA MET A 179 0.84 -2.08 -0.56
C MET A 179 1.39 -0.74 -0.08
N GLY A 180 2.20 -0.72 0.98
CA GLY A 180 2.85 0.50 1.47
C GLY A 180 3.77 1.13 0.43
N SER A 181 4.41 0.35 -0.45
CA SER A 181 5.23 0.85 -1.55
C SER A 181 4.40 1.68 -2.54
N LEU A 182 3.17 1.24 -2.85
CA LEU A 182 2.22 1.99 -3.67
C LEU A 182 1.85 3.32 -3.00
N ILE A 183 1.58 3.28 -1.69
CA ILE A 183 1.17 4.46 -0.92
C ILE A 183 2.29 5.51 -0.88
N VAL A 184 3.55 5.12 -0.64
CA VAL A 184 4.66 6.08 -0.58
C VAL A 184 4.98 6.67 -1.94
N MET A 185 4.94 5.87 -3.02
CA MET A 185 5.22 6.35 -4.38
C MET A 185 4.15 7.34 -4.86
N HIS A 186 2.87 6.98 -4.74
CA HIS A 186 1.76 7.87 -5.12
C HIS A 186 1.63 9.06 -4.15
N GLY A 187 1.92 8.84 -2.87
CA GLY A 187 1.99 9.90 -1.86
C GLY A 187 3.04 10.95 -2.22
N TYR A 188 4.21 10.54 -2.69
CA TYR A 188 5.27 11.44 -3.14
C TYR A 188 4.82 12.35 -4.28
N GLN A 189 4.11 11.80 -5.27
CA GLN A 189 3.59 12.58 -6.39
C GLN A 189 2.51 13.59 -5.96
N ASN A 190 1.67 13.20 -5.00
CA ASN A 190 0.55 14.02 -4.55
C ASN A 190 0.93 15.01 -3.42
N ALA A 191 2.12 14.85 -2.82
CA ALA A 191 2.62 15.75 -1.79
C ALA A 191 3.23 17.01 -2.40
N ARG A 192 3.02 18.17 -1.75
CA ARG A 192 3.73 19.39 -2.07
C ARG A 192 5.22 19.19 -1.80
N ARG A 193 6.09 19.93 -2.49
CA ARG A 193 7.55 19.76 -2.42
C ARG A 193 8.08 19.75 -0.98
N GLU A 194 7.61 20.67 -0.15
CA GLU A 194 8.01 20.81 1.25
C GLU A 194 7.52 19.68 2.16
N GLN A 195 6.50 18.93 1.73
CA GLN A 195 5.92 17.80 2.48
C GLN A 195 6.58 16.47 2.13
N ARG A 196 7.35 16.43 1.04
CA ARG A 196 8.00 15.20 0.56
C ARG A 196 9.06 14.72 1.55
N PRO A 197 9.34 13.41 1.58
CA PRO A 197 10.44 12.86 2.36
C PRO A 197 11.79 13.28 1.77
N HIS A 198 12.84 13.18 2.55
CA HIS A 198 14.21 13.38 2.10
C HIS A 198 14.75 12.17 1.34
N ALA A 199 14.18 10.98 1.55
CA ALA A 199 14.48 9.75 0.84
C ALA A 199 13.34 8.74 0.98
N MET A 200 13.32 7.71 0.12
CA MET A 200 12.34 6.63 0.16
C MET A 200 13.01 5.25 0.16
N ALA A 201 12.48 4.34 0.96
CA ALA A 201 12.77 2.92 0.89
C ALA A 201 11.49 2.18 0.45
N ILE A 202 11.62 1.33 -0.54
CA ILE A 202 10.55 0.60 -1.20
C ILE A 202 10.89 -0.88 -1.08
N SER A 203 10.15 -1.60 -0.24
CA SER A 203 10.34 -3.03 0.00
C SER A 203 9.25 -3.82 -0.69
N SER A 204 9.66 -4.82 -1.46
CA SER A 204 8.76 -5.72 -2.20
C SER A 204 7.69 -4.95 -2.98
N PRO A 205 8.08 -4.06 -3.90
CA PRO A 205 7.14 -3.24 -4.64
C PRO A 205 6.18 -4.11 -5.46
N ILE A 206 4.91 -3.73 -5.47
CA ILE A 206 3.91 -4.32 -6.36
C ILE A 206 3.94 -3.54 -7.67
N ILE A 207 4.40 -4.16 -8.74
CA ILE A 207 4.53 -3.54 -10.06
C ILE A 207 3.78 -4.41 -11.06
N GLU A 208 2.86 -3.83 -11.80
CA GLU A 208 1.97 -4.56 -12.72
C GLU A 208 1.31 -5.80 -12.08
N VAL A 209 0.09 -5.64 -11.63
CA VAL A 209 -0.74 -6.80 -11.29
C VAL A 209 -1.16 -7.46 -12.60
N ASP A 210 -0.44 -8.50 -12.96
CA ASP A 210 -0.78 -9.49 -13.97
C ASP A 210 -1.02 -8.92 -15.39
N SER A 211 0.07 -8.72 -16.14
CA SER A 211 0.04 -8.43 -17.57
C SER A 211 -0.63 -9.54 -18.40
N GLU A 212 -0.88 -10.71 -17.81
CA GLU A 212 -1.52 -11.85 -18.46
C GLU A 212 -3.05 -11.83 -18.39
N LEU A 213 -3.65 -10.96 -17.55
CA LEU A 213 -5.11 -10.87 -17.50
C LEU A 213 -5.65 -10.23 -18.79
N PRO A 214 -6.53 -10.91 -19.52
CA PRO A 214 -7.15 -10.32 -20.72
C PRO A 214 -7.85 -9.01 -20.35
N THR A 215 -7.69 -7.99 -21.20
CA THR A 215 -8.22 -6.63 -21.01
C THR A 215 -9.70 -6.60 -20.63
N TRP A 216 -10.50 -7.54 -21.16
CA TRP A 216 -11.91 -7.63 -20.84
C TRP A 216 -12.17 -8.06 -19.38
N LYS A 217 -11.29 -8.90 -18.76
CA LYS A 217 -11.42 -9.26 -17.35
C LYS A 217 -11.14 -8.05 -16.44
N LEU A 218 -10.16 -7.24 -16.80
CA LEU A 218 -9.88 -5.99 -16.08
C LEU A 218 -11.06 -5.03 -16.19
N LEU A 219 -11.62 -4.87 -17.38
CA LEU A 219 -12.79 -4.02 -17.58
C LEU A 219 -14.00 -4.54 -16.79
N ALA A 220 -14.24 -5.85 -16.81
CA ALA A 220 -15.31 -6.48 -16.05
C ALA A 220 -15.13 -6.26 -14.53
N ALA A 221 -13.90 -6.38 -14.02
CA ALA A 221 -13.59 -6.10 -12.61
C ALA A 221 -13.86 -4.63 -12.26
N LYS A 222 -13.47 -3.68 -13.11
CA LYS A 222 -13.76 -2.25 -12.94
C LYS A 222 -15.26 -1.96 -12.96
N CYS A 223 -16.00 -2.53 -13.91
CA CYS A 223 -17.46 -2.43 -13.94
C CYS A 223 -18.12 -3.02 -12.68
N ALA A 224 -17.66 -4.18 -12.24
CA ALA A 224 -18.15 -4.81 -11.01
C ALA A 224 -17.85 -3.95 -9.77
N ALA A 225 -16.67 -3.32 -9.70
CA ALA A 225 -16.30 -2.41 -8.62
C ALA A 225 -17.16 -1.13 -8.61
N ILE A 226 -17.61 -0.65 -9.77
CA ILE A 226 -18.53 0.48 -9.87
C ILE A 226 -19.93 0.08 -9.39
N LEU A 227 -20.44 -1.07 -9.86
CA LEU A 227 -21.80 -1.52 -9.55
C LEU A 227 -21.93 -2.07 -8.14
N PHE A 228 -20.89 -2.75 -7.65
CA PHE A 228 -20.87 -3.44 -6.35
C PHE A 228 -19.61 -3.09 -5.55
N PRO A 229 -19.33 -1.81 -5.27
CA PRO A 229 -18.05 -1.35 -4.70
C PRO A 229 -17.73 -1.99 -3.35
N LYS A 230 -18.74 -2.39 -2.58
CA LYS A 230 -18.62 -2.99 -1.25
C LYS A 230 -18.65 -4.51 -1.26
N ALA A 231 -18.81 -5.15 -2.42
CA ALA A 231 -18.69 -6.62 -2.50
C ALA A 231 -17.29 -7.03 -2.09
N ARG A 232 -17.20 -8.09 -1.26
CA ARG A 232 -15.93 -8.53 -0.66
C ARG A 232 -15.53 -9.89 -1.20
N ILE A 233 -14.28 -9.98 -1.64
CA ILE A 233 -13.65 -11.22 -2.09
C ILE A 233 -12.37 -11.47 -1.28
N SER A 234 -11.94 -12.73 -1.20
CA SER A 234 -10.66 -13.07 -0.58
C SER A 234 -9.52 -12.99 -1.61
N LEU A 235 -8.31 -12.70 -1.16
CA LEU A 235 -7.13 -12.74 -2.03
C LEU A 235 -6.87 -14.16 -2.57
N GLU A 236 -7.16 -15.17 -1.77
CA GLU A 236 -7.05 -16.58 -2.18
C GLU A 236 -7.94 -16.93 -3.39
N SER A 237 -9.11 -16.30 -3.51
CA SER A 237 -9.99 -16.50 -4.66
C SER A 237 -9.48 -15.82 -5.94
N LEU A 238 -8.54 -14.89 -5.83
CA LEU A 238 -7.90 -14.23 -6.97
C LEU A 238 -6.69 -15.01 -7.50
N SER A 239 -6.10 -15.88 -6.68
CA SER A 239 -4.91 -16.67 -7.00
C SER A 239 -5.24 -18.11 -7.37
N ASP A 240 -6.43 -18.39 -7.93
CA ASP A 240 -6.93 -19.72 -8.28
C ASP A 240 -6.81 -20.73 -7.12
N GLY A 241 -7.05 -20.27 -5.89
CA GLY A 241 -6.95 -21.08 -4.67
C GLY A 241 -5.52 -21.38 -4.21
N ARG A 242 -4.50 -20.85 -4.89
CA ARG A 242 -3.12 -20.95 -4.43
C ARG A 242 -2.90 -19.95 -3.31
N ARG A 243 -2.35 -20.40 -2.18
CA ARG A 243 -1.81 -19.47 -1.18
C ARG A 243 -0.42 -19.05 -1.61
N PRO A 244 -0.20 -17.75 -1.91
CA PRO A 244 1.15 -17.28 -2.19
C PRO A 244 2.02 -17.49 -0.95
N MET A 245 3.17 -18.12 -1.13
CA MET A 245 4.18 -18.20 -0.07
C MET A 245 4.85 -16.83 0.06
N VAL A 246 4.49 -16.09 1.11
CA VAL A 246 4.98 -14.72 1.32
C VAL A 246 6.23 -14.66 2.19
N THR A 247 6.54 -15.73 2.92
CA THR A 247 7.78 -15.95 3.68
C THR A 247 8.04 -17.45 3.81
N LYS A 248 9.29 -17.84 4.05
CA LYS A 248 9.66 -19.22 4.32
C LYS A 248 9.32 -19.66 5.76
N GLU A 249 9.22 -18.71 6.68
CA GLU A 249 9.00 -19.00 8.08
C GLU A 249 7.50 -19.07 8.42
N ASP A 250 7.11 -20.15 9.07
CA ASP A 250 5.73 -20.38 9.54
C ASP A 250 5.28 -19.35 10.60
N ILE A 251 6.23 -18.60 11.17
CA ILE A 251 5.96 -17.61 12.24
C ILE A 251 4.94 -16.58 11.79
N HIS A 252 5.08 -16.06 10.58
CA HIS A 252 4.13 -15.05 10.05
C HIS A 252 2.73 -15.66 9.87
N GLU A 253 2.64 -16.89 9.35
CA GLU A 253 1.36 -17.59 9.17
C GLU A 253 0.70 -17.88 10.54
N GLN A 254 1.48 -18.32 11.52
CA GLN A 254 0.98 -18.53 12.89
C GLN A 254 0.54 -17.24 13.55
N GLN A 255 1.25 -16.12 13.33
CA GLN A 255 0.84 -14.81 13.82
C GLN A 255 -0.43 -14.32 13.14
N ALA A 256 -0.53 -14.46 11.83
CA ALA A 256 -1.72 -14.10 11.06
C ALA A 256 -2.94 -14.93 11.48
N ALA A 257 -2.77 -16.22 11.76
CA ALA A 257 -3.84 -17.10 12.24
C ALA A 257 -4.39 -16.70 13.62
N LYS A 258 -3.54 -16.14 14.47
CA LYS A 258 -3.87 -15.67 15.85
C LYS A 258 -4.23 -14.18 15.88
N ASN A 259 -4.01 -13.44 14.79
CA ASN A 259 -4.23 -12.02 14.75
C ASN A 259 -5.73 -11.69 14.55
N PRO A 260 -6.41 -11.09 15.55
CA PRO A 260 -7.84 -10.76 15.45
C PRO A 260 -8.11 -9.64 14.42
N TRP A 261 -7.08 -8.92 14.00
CA TRP A 261 -7.18 -7.84 13.00
C TRP A 261 -6.84 -8.30 11.58
N TYR A 262 -6.49 -9.58 11.39
CA TYR A 262 -6.19 -10.11 10.06
C TYR A 262 -7.40 -10.04 9.14
N ILE A 263 -7.22 -9.39 7.99
CA ILE A 263 -8.29 -9.17 7.03
C ILE A 263 -8.27 -10.26 5.97
N ARG A 264 -9.35 -11.04 5.91
CA ARG A 264 -9.49 -12.16 4.95
C ARG A 264 -10.18 -11.77 3.66
N ARG A 265 -10.96 -10.69 3.65
CA ARG A 265 -11.79 -10.31 2.50
C ARG A 265 -11.77 -8.80 2.31
N TYR A 266 -11.56 -8.41 1.06
CA TYR A 266 -11.40 -7.02 0.65
C TYR A 266 -12.53 -6.61 -0.29
N THR A 267 -12.91 -5.33 -0.27
CA THR A 267 -13.90 -4.81 -1.20
C THR A 267 -13.34 -4.75 -2.63
N LEU A 268 -14.22 -4.92 -3.62
CA LEU A 268 -13.83 -4.80 -5.04
C LEU A 268 -13.20 -3.43 -5.33
N ARG A 269 -13.76 -2.35 -4.78
CA ARG A 269 -13.18 -1.01 -5.01
C ARG A 269 -11.77 -0.86 -4.46
N LEU A 270 -11.45 -1.47 -3.30
CA LEU A 270 -10.09 -1.47 -2.76
C LEU A 270 -9.14 -2.23 -3.68
N LEU A 271 -9.52 -3.43 -4.10
CA LEU A 271 -8.67 -4.28 -4.94
C LEU A 271 -8.42 -3.68 -6.33
N VAL A 272 -9.47 -3.13 -6.96
CA VAL A 272 -9.32 -2.41 -8.23
C VAL A 272 -8.45 -1.17 -8.06
N GLY A 273 -8.66 -0.41 -6.97
CA GLY A 273 -7.80 0.74 -6.65
C GLY A 273 -6.33 0.36 -6.47
N LEU A 274 -6.04 -0.75 -5.80
CA LEU A 274 -4.65 -1.26 -5.68
C LEU A 274 -4.07 -1.66 -7.04
N GLY A 275 -4.87 -2.32 -7.88
CA GLY A 275 -4.44 -2.66 -9.25
C GLY A 275 -4.11 -1.43 -10.09
N ASP A 276 -4.95 -0.39 -10.02
CA ASP A 276 -4.69 0.88 -10.73
C ASP A 276 -3.40 1.57 -10.23
N LEU A 277 -3.13 1.53 -8.91
CA LEU A 277 -1.88 2.05 -8.35
C LEU A 277 -0.67 1.27 -8.83
N ALA A 278 -0.75 -0.07 -8.81
CA ALA A 278 0.35 -0.92 -9.25
C ALA A 278 0.70 -0.70 -10.74
N GLN A 279 -0.32 -0.58 -11.61
CA GLN A 279 -0.12 -0.33 -13.04
C GLN A 279 0.54 1.02 -13.35
N SER A 280 0.50 1.97 -12.43
CA SER A 280 1.08 3.31 -12.64
C SER A 280 2.43 3.53 -11.94
N MET A 281 2.98 2.52 -11.27
CA MET A 281 4.25 2.65 -10.52
C MET A 281 5.41 3.14 -11.38
N ASP A 282 5.60 2.56 -12.57
CA ASP A 282 6.68 2.94 -13.49
C ASP A 282 6.55 4.39 -13.96
N GLN A 283 5.31 4.87 -14.13
CA GLN A 283 5.03 6.25 -14.53
C GLN A 283 5.35 7.26 -13.42
N MET A 284 5.35 6.83 -12.15
CA MET A 284 5.66 7.68 -11.01
C MET A 284 7.16 7.85 -10.78
N ALA A 285 7.96 6.85 -11.12
CA ALA A 285 9.39 6.79 -10.82
C ALA A 285 10.22 7.96 -11.41
N PRO A 286 10.01 8.41 -12.67
CA PRO A 286 10.80 9.50 -13.26
C PRO A 286 10.68 10.84 -12.52
N ALA A 287 9.57 11.08 -11.82
CA ALA A 287 9.34 12.33 -11.10
C ALA A 287 9.86 12.32 -9.65
N VAL A 288 10.40 11.20 -9.19
CA VAL A 288 11.06 11.12 -7.88
C VAL A 288 12.41 11.82 -7.96
N SER A 289 12.66 12.72 -7.03
CA SER A 289 13.88 13.54 -6.99
C SER A 289 14.67 13.39 -5.69
N CYS A 290 14.33 12.42 -4.85
CA CYS A 290 15.08 12.07 -3.64
C CYS A 290 15.77 10.71 -3.80
N PRO A 291 16.79 10.38 -2.98
CA PRO A 291 17.40 9.06 -2.93
C PRO A 291 16.37 7.95 -2.71
N VAL A 292 16.56 6.82 -3.41
CA VAL A 292 15.65 5.66 -3.32
C VAL A 292 16.43 4.39 -3.05
N LEU A 293 15.94 3.60 -2.09
CA LEU A 293 16.34 2.22 -1.85
C LEU A 293 15.20 1.29 -2.29
N VAL A 294 15.50 0.33 -3.16
CA VAL A 294 14.57 -0.73 -3.54
C VAL A 294 15.08 -2.06 -3.00
N LEU A 295 14.22 -2.79 -2.28
CA LEU A 295 14.52 -4.11 -1.72
C LEU A 295 13.58 -5.13 -2.35
N HIS A 296 14.12 -6.24 -2.88
CA HIS A 296 13.31 -7.22 -3.58
C HIS A 296 13.78 -8.66 -3.30
N GLY A 297 12.83 -9.55 -3.01
CA GLY A 297 13.06 -10.98 -2.81
C GLY A 297 12.91 -11.75 -4.11
N GLY A 298 13.88 -12.62 -4.44
CA GLY A 298 13.88 -13.37 -5.71
C GLY A 298 12.82 -14.47 -5.79
N LYS A 299 12.16 -14.79 -4.68
CA LYS A 299 11.00 -15.70 -4.60
C LYS A 299 9.70 -14.97 -4.35
N ASP A 300 9.67 -13.66 -4.65
CA ASP A 300 8.45 -12.87 -4.55
C ASP A 300 7.41 -13.38 -5.54
N PHE A 301 6.23 -13.72 -5.03
CA PHE A 301 5.12 -14.23 -5.83
C PHE A 301 4.42 -13.12 -6.63
N PHE A 302 4.43 -11.89 -6.11
CA PHE A 302 3.61 -10.80 -6.66
C PHE A 302 4.31 -10.00 -7.76
N THR A 303 5.64 -9.92 -7.71
CA THR A 303 6.40 -9.15 -8.69
C THR A 303 7.69 -9.89 -9.06
N GLN A 304 7.90 -10.10 -10.34
CA GLN A 304 9.08 -10.78 -10.87
C GLN A 304 10.28 -9.84 -10.91
N GLU A 305 11.49 -10.41 -10.93
CA GLU A 305 12.77 -9.69 -10.89
C GLU A 305 12.93 -8.69 -12.05
N ASP A 306 12.59 -9.11 -13.27
CA ASP A 306 12.69 -8.27 -14.47
C ASP A 306 11.83 -7.00 -14.35
N LYS A 307 10.63 -7.10 -13.81
CA LYS A 307 9.73 -5.96 -13.54
C LYS A 307 10.32 -4.98 -12.52
N VAL A 308 10.91 -5.50 -11.44
CA VAL A 308 11.58 -4.64 -10.45
C VAL A 308 12.82 -3.99 -11.05
N ASN A 309 13.59 -4.71 -11.86
CA ASN A 309 14.76 -4.16 -12.55
C ASN A 309 14.36 -3.02 -13.51
N ASP A 310 13.28 -3.18 -14.27
CA ASP A 310 12.78 -2.14 -15.17
C ASP A 310 12.22 -0.94 -14.40
N PHE A 311 11.50 -1.18 -13.31
CA PHE A 311 11.09 -0.12 -12.38
C PHE A 311 12.28 0.66 -11.82
N CYS A 312 13.35 -0.01 -11.41
CA CYS A 312 14.56 0.65 -10.94
C CYS A 312 15.22 1.50 -12.04
N LYS A 313 15.18 1.07 -13.30
CA LYS A 313 15.69 1.85 -14.44
C LYS A 313 14.83 3.08 -14.75
N SER A 314 13.52 3.04 -14.46
CA SER A 314 12.60 4.14 -14.74
C SER A 314 12.82 5.38 -13.85
N PHE A 315 13.48 5.25 -12.68
CA PHE A 315 13.86 6.40 -11.87
C PHE A 315 14.84 7.32 -12.59
N ASN A 316 14.75 8.62 -12.32
CA ASN A 316 15.67 9.61 -12.85
C ASN A 316 17.13 9.20 -12.59
N GLN A 317 17.98 9.32 -13.60
CA GLN A 317 19.41 8.95 -13.51
C GLN A 317 20.21 9.87 -12.57
N SER A 318 19.71 11.06 -12.26
CA SER A 318 20.38 12.03 -11.40
C SER A 318 20.25 11.78 -9.90
N ILE A 319 19.36 10.84 -9.49
CA ILE A 319 19.18 10.52 -8.07
C ILE A 319 20.05 9.33 -7.64
N ASP A 320 20.42 9.26 -6.36
CA ASP A 320 21.01 8.05 -5.77
C ASP A 320 19.97 6.93 -5.73
N LYS A 321 20.24 5.87 -6.47
CA LYS A 321 19.41 4.66 -6.54
C LYS A 321 20.20 3.47 -6.04
N THR A 322 19.69 2.81 -5.03
CA THR A 322 20.26 1.56 -4.52
C THR A 322 19.20 0.45 -4.69
N HIS A 323 19.55 -0.63 -5.36
CA HIS A 323 18.70 -1.82 -5.46
C HIS A 323 19.42 -3.00 -4.84
N HIS A 324 18.79 -3.63 -3.83
CA HIS A 324 19.24 -4.87 -3.25
C HIS A 324 18.27 -6.00 -3.61
N TYR A 325 18.82 -7.03 -4.22
CA TYR A 325 18.12 -8.24 -4.61
C TYR A 325 18.56 -9.42 -3.74
N TYR A 326 17.59 -10.14 -3.19
CA TYR A 326 17.79 -11.26 -2.27
C TYR A 326 17.24 -12.55 -2.90
N PRO A 327 18.02 -13.32 -3.66
CA PRO A 327 17.53 -14.47 -4.45
C PRO A 327 16.81 -15.54 -3.65
N GLY A 328 17.15 -15.67 -2.36
CA GLY A 328 16.57 -16.67 -1.44
C GLY A 328 15.33 -16.22 -0.71
N SER A 329 15.02 -14.92 -0.73
CA SER A 329 13.96 -14.29 0.06
C SER A 329 12.63 -14.23 -0.68
N TYR A 330 11.57 -14.20 0.10
CA TYR A 330 10.18 -14.10 -0.36
C TYR A 330 9.67 -12.65 -0.27
N HIS A 331 8.36 -12.47 -0.36
CA HIS A 331 7.73 -11.14 -0.39
C HIS A 331 7.90 -10.34 0.91
N LEU A 332 7.69 -10.97 2.08
CA LEU A 332 7.75 -10.27 3.38
C LEU A 332 9.18 -10.21 3.92
N LEU A 333 9.98 -9.27 3.44
CA LEU A 333 11.39 -9.15 3.77
C LEU A 333 11.65 -8.87 5.24
N MET A 334 10.74 -8.16 5.94
CA MET A 334 10.86 -7.88 7.37
C MET A 334 10.74 -9.12 8.26
N TYR A 335 10.16 -10.21 7.72
CA TYR A 335 9.96 -11.48 8.41
C TYR A 335 10.77 -12.63 7.80
N ASP A 336 11.53 -12.35 6.73
CA ASP A 336 12.27 -13.37 6.00
C ASP A 336 13.47 -13.91 6.81
N HIS A 337 13.95 -15.10 6.46
CA HIS A 337 15.11 -15.72 7.08
C HIS A 337 16.40 -14.90 6.86
N GLN A 338 16.49 -14.10 5.79
CA GLN A 338 17.60 -13.19 5.51
C GLN A 338 17.41 -11.80 6.14
N ARG A 339 16.38 -11.57 6.98
CA ARG A 339 16.05 -10.24 7.52
C ARG A 339 17.22 -9.50 8.19
N VAL A 340 18.14 -10.21 8.84
CA VAL A 340 19.30 -9.58 9.50
C VAL A 340 20.21 -8.90 8.46
N GLN A 341 20.46 -9.56 7.33
CA GLN A 341 21.23 -8.98 6.22
C GLN A 341 20.47 -7.79 5.62
N ILE A 342 19.17 -7.95 5.38
CA ILE A 342 18.30 -6.89 4.83
C ILE A 342 18.32 -5.66 5.74
N PHE A 343 18.21 -5.83 7.06
CA PHE A 343 18.28 -4.73 8.02
C PHE A 343 19.65 -4.06 8.08
N SER A 344 20.73 -4.84 7.91
CA SER A 344 22.07 -4.32 7.78
C SER A 344 22.24 -3.44 6.53
N ASP A 345 21.70 -3.88 5.41
CA ASP A 345 21.74 -3.13 4.15
C ASP A 345 20.93 -1.84 4.23
N ILE A 346 19.74 -1.89 4.86
CA ILE A 346 18.95 -0.69 5.16
C ILE A 346 19.75 0.27 6.04
N SER A 347 20.35 -0.22 7.12
CA SER A 347 21.16 0.59 8.03
C SER A 347 22.34 1.25 7.31
N SER A 348 23.01 0.50 6.43
CA SER A 348 24.14 0.99 5.63
C SER A 348 23.72 2.06 4.63
N TRP A 349 22.57 1.88 4.00
CA TRP A 349 22.01 2.89 3.10
C TRP A 349 21.64 4.19 3.86
N LEU A 350 21.07 4.08 5.05
CA LEU A 350 20.76 5.25 5.89
C LEU A 350 22.01 6.03 6.31
N ASN A 351 23.20 5.40 6.42
CA ASN A 351 24.46 6.10 6.72
C ASN A 351 24.81 7.15 5.66
N LYS A 352 24.58 6.83 4.38
CA LYS A 352 24.83 7.77 3.27
C LYS A 352 24.06 9.09 3.44
N MET A 353 22.91 9.05 4.13
CA MET A 353 22.12 10.25 4.39
C MET A 353 22.61 11.05 5.59
N GLY A 354 23.30 10.40 6.55
CA GLY A 354 23.88 11.06 7.73
C GLY A 354 25.13 11.89 7.39
N ASP A 355 25.97 11.42 6.46
CA ASP A 355 27.29 11.99 6.19
C ASP A 355 27.27 13.34 5.49
N HIS A 356 26.22 13.67 4.74
CA HIS A 356 26.08 15.00 4.12
C HIS A 356 25.96 16.17 5.13
N GLN A 357 25.72 15.91 6.41
CA GLN A 357 25.72 16.95 7.45
C GLN A 357 27.11 17.18 8.06
N ARG A 358 28.04 16.21 7.95
CA ARG A 358 29.41 16.35 8.51
C ARG A 358 30.36 17.06 7.56
N SER A 359 30.09 17.05 6.25
CA SER A 359 30.93 17.70 5.23
C SER A 359 30.59 19.18 4.96
N SER A 360 29.54 19.74 5.61
CA SER A 360 29.12 21.14 5.46
C SER A 360 29.33 21.97 6.73
N LYS A 361 30.13 21.48 7.66
CA LYS A 361 30.71 22.23 8.78
C LYS A 361 32.24 22.28 8.62
#